data_acf00ce96f0498b3b344aaf6a99ff640
#
_entry.id   acf00ce96f0498b3b344aaf6a99ff640
#
_cell.length_a   1.000
_cell.length_b   1.000
_cell.length_c   1.000
_cell.angle_alpha   90.00
_cell.angle_beta   90.00
_cell.angle_gamma   90.00
#
_symmetry.space_group_name_H-M   'P 1'
#
loop_
_entity.id
_entity.type
_entity.pdbx_description
1 polymer ?
#
loop_
_entity_poly.entity_id
_entity_poly.type
_entity_poly.pdbx_seq_one_letter_code
_entity_poly.pdbx_strand_id
1 'polypeptide(L)'
;MHTGIFVFAQITQFLPQRQFRRILAKYNDRTKGWAMSHWNHLLVLMFGQLIGCGSLRELTDITIAHGKKSKHLGFGHQPINRQMLSKANSLRDHRIFEEFAFYMVSIAQARRITKEFELHGRFYAIDSTTIDLCMSVFRWAEFRSTKSGIRIHTQIDIVTEIPVFYRITNAKVHDVNSMDWFTYEPLACYVFDRGYFDLARLYRINVFGAFFIIREKGRPAYEIVDGESILEGTDNVLKDQSIRFTKKENQEKYPGTIRRIVYYAPELHRSFVYYTNNFFLSAKDIALLYKYRWQVELFFKWIKQHLQVKRFWGESENAVRIQIHVAIITYCLIAIIEHDLKIGRPVFEVMRILGKSALTTDSIQDLLKPLRQKAEETDDRQLHIDFKFD
;
A
#
# COMPACT_ATOMS: atom_id res chain seq x y z
N MET A 1 -10.84 -26.77 16.38
CA MET A 1 -12.21 -26.63 15.83
C MET A 1 -12.82 -25.33 16.32
N HIS A 2 -13.04 -24.34 15.45
CA HIS A 2 -13.73 -23.07 15.81
C HIS A 2 -15.20 -23.13 15.38
N THR A 3 -15.85 -24.23 15.67
CA THR A 3 -17.28 -24.42 15.33
C THR A 3 -18.12 -23.40 16.10
N GLY A 4 -18.80 -22.52 15.36
CA GLY A 4 -19.74 -21.53 15.91
C GLY A 4 -19.22 -20.09 16.02
N ILE A 5 -17.94 -19.80 15.72
CA ILE A 5 -17.40 -18.43 15.74
C ILE A 5 -17.41 -17.87 14.31
N PHE A 6 -18.00 -16.70 14.08
CA PHE A 6 -18.03 -16.05 12.78
C PHE A 6 -16.63 -15.77 12.24
N VAL A 7 -16.42 -15.91 10.95
CA VAL A 7 -15.13 -15.62 10.29
C VAL A 7 -14.61 -14.23 10.64
N PHE A 8 -15.48 -13.21 10.64
CA PHE A 8 -15.07 -11.87 11.05
C PHE A 8 -14.55 -11.83 12.50
N ALA A 9 -15.20 -12.53 13.42
CA ALA A 9 -14.73 -12.60 14.81
C ALA A 9 -13.39 -13.34 14.94
N GLN A 10 -13.16 -14.37 14.13
CA GLN A 10 -11.85 -15.04 14.05
C GLN A 10 -10.77 -14.08 13.54
N ILE A 11 -11.05 -13.30 12.49
CA ILE A 11 -10.15 -12.27 11.95
C ILE A 11 -9.75 -11.28 13.05
N THR A 12 -10.72 -10.78 13.82
CA THR A 12 -10.49 -9.74 14.83
C THR A 12 -9.69 -10.23 16.05
N GLN A 13 -9.55 -11.54 16.26
CA GLN A 13 -8.67 -12.11 17.30
C GLN A 13 -7.19 -11.80 17.06
N PHE A 14 -6.79 -11.56 15.83
CA PHE A 14 -5.40 -11.17 15.48
C PHE A 14 -5.12 -9.69 15.79
N LEU A 15 -6.15 -8.88 16.12
CA LEU A 15 -5.95 -7.46 16.44
C LEU A 15 -5.42 -7.28 17.88
N PRO A 16 -4.36 -6.48 18.08
CA PRO A 16 -3.79 -6.21 19.39
C PRO A 16 -4.61 -5.16 20.17
N GLN A 17 -5.79 -5.54 20.67
CA GLN A 17 -6.73 -4.66 21.36
C GLN A 17 -6.09 -3.90 22.53
N ARG A 18 -5.17 -4.53 23.28
CA ARG A 18 -4.47 -3.88 24.40
C ARG A 18 -3.67 -2.67 23.94
N GLN A 19 -3.02 -2.79 22.78
CA GLN A 19 -2.24 -1.70 22.19
C GLN A 19 -3.15 -0.57 21.70
N PHE A 20 -4.29 -0.90 21.07
CA PHE A 20 -5.28 0.11 20.70
C PHE A 20 -5.75 0.93 21.91
N ARG A 21 -6.03 0.27 23.04
CA ARG A 21 -6.40 0.95 24.29
C ARG A 21 -5.28 1.84 24.83
N ARG A 22 -4.02 1.42 24.74
CA ARG A 22 -2.86 2.24 25.15
C ARG A 22 -2.74 3.48 24.26
N ILE A 23 -2.91 3.34 22.97
CA ILE A 23 -2.92 4.47 22.02
C ILE A 23 -4.08 5.41 22.37
N LEU A 24 -5.29 4.90 22.49
CA LEU A 24 -6.47 5.70 22.86
C LEU A 24 -6.27 6.49 24.15
N ALA A 25 -5.55 5.93 25.12
CA ALA A 25 -5.30 6.58 26.41
C ALA A 25 -4.44 7.85 26.28
N LYS A 26 -3.58 7.95 25.27
CA LYS A 26 -2.72 9.13 25.01
C LYS A 26 -3.52 10.34 24.53
N TYR A 27 -4.70 10.13 23.95
CA TYR A 27 -5.52 11.19 23.35
C TYR A 27 -6.63 11.63 24.31
N ASN A 28 -6.79 12.94 24.44
CA ASN A 28 -7.91 13.51 25.21
C ASN A 28 -9.17 13.61 24.33
N ASP A 29 -9.67 12.44 23.89
CA ASP A 29 -10.84 12.36 23.04
C ASP A 29 -12.12 12.46 23.86
N ARG A 30 -12.92 13.50 23.61
CA ARG A 30 -14.19 13.78 24.30
C ARG A 30 -15.28 12.73 24.04
N THR A 31 -15.07 11.83 23.07
CA THR A 31 -16.04 10.79 22.68
C THR A 31 -15.83 9.47 23.42
N LYS A 32 -14.90 9.39 24.37
CA LYS A 32 -14.59 8.15 25.12
C LYS A 32 -15.77 7.53 25.85
N GLY A 33 -16.69 8.34 26.33
CA GLY A 33 -17.90 7.90 27.06
C GLY A 33 -19.10 7.55 26.18
N TRP A 34 -18.98 7.57 24.86
CA TRP A 34 -20.10 7.27 23.98
C TRP A 34 -20.48 5.78 24.01
N ALA A 35 -21.77 5.48 23.77
CA ALA A 35 -22.31 4.13 23.76
C ALA A 35 -21.55 3.18 22.81
N MET A 36 -21.15 3.69 21.64
CA MET A 36 -20.24 2.96 20.74
C MET A 36 -18.79 3.30 21.10
N SER A 37 -18.03 2.33 21.60
CA SER A 37 -16.61 2.50 21.90
C SER A 37 -15.79 2.77 20.62
N HIS A 38 -14.56 3.31 20.77
CA HIS A 38 -13.62 3.46 19.64
C HIS A 38 -13.25 2.11 19.01
N TRP A 39 -13.16 1.07 19.85
CA TRP A 39 -12.89 -0.29 19.39
C TRP A 39 -14.03 -0.82 18.52
N ASN A 40 -15.27 -0.67 18.97
CA ASN A 40 -16.44 -1.09 18.20
C ASN A 40 -16.54 -0.31 16.88
N HIS A 41 -16.22 1.00 16.90
CA HIS A 41 -16.15 1.82 15.70
C HIS A 41 -15.13 1.28 14.70
N LEU A 42 -13.90 0.97 15.14
CA LEU A 42 -12.88 0.34 14.31
C LEU A 42 -13.41 -0.96 13.70
N LEU A 43 -13.96 -1.87 14.50
CA LEU A 43 -14.44 -3.17 14.02
C LEU A 43 -15.57 -3.03 13.00
N VAL A 44 -16.52 -2.11 13.22
CA VAL A 44 -17.63 -1.87 12.30
C VAL A 44 -17.14 -1.34 10.97
N LEU A 45 -16.20 -0.39 10.96
CA LEU A 45 -15.62 0.12 9.73
C LEU A 45 -14.81 -0.96 8.99
N MET A 46 -14.00 -1.76 9.70
CA MET A 46 -13.28 -2.89 9.11
C MET A 46 -14.22 -3.92 8.49
N PHE A 47 -15.30 -4.25 9.18
CA PHE A 47 -16.33 -5.15 8.66
C PHE A 47 -16.92 -4.62 7.35
N GLY A 48 -17.36 -3.34 7.34
CA GLY A 48 -17.90 -2.72 6.13
C GLY A 48 -16.93 -2.72 4.95
N GLN A 49 -15.64 -2.52 5.20
CA GLN A 49 -14.61 -2.59 4.17
C GLN A 49 -14.42 -4.03 3.65
N LEU A 50 -14.33 -5.00 4.53
CA LEU A 50 -14.15 -6.41 4.16
C LEU A 50 -15.30 -6.95 3.32
N ILE A 51 -16.55 -6.62 3.67
CA ILE A 51 -17.72 -7.08 2.91
C ILE A 51 -18.03 -6.20 1.70
N GLY A 52 -17.32 -5.06 1.53
CA GLY A 52 -17.43 -4.19 0.38
C GLY A 52 -18.62 -3.23 0.39
N CYS A 53 -19.08 -2.76 1.57
CA CYS A 53 -20.17 -1.78 1.69
C CYS A 53 -19.87 -0.48 0.95
N GLY A 54 -20.77 -0.04 0.09
CA GLY A 54 -20.66 1.20 -0.67
C GLY A 54 -21.10 2.46 0.10
N SER A 55 -21.76 2.32 1.26
CA SER A 55 -22.26 3.46 2.04
C SER A 55 -22.48 3.11 3.52
N LEU A 56 -22.54 4.14 4.39
CA LEU A 56 -22.94 3.96 5.79
C LEU A 56 -24.35 3.39 5.94
N ARG A 57 -25.27 3.73 5.01
CA ARG A 57 -26.61 3.17 5.03
C ARG A 57 -26.56 1.65 4.83
N GLU A 58 -25.90 1.20 3.80
CA GLU A 58 -25.72 -0.23 3.51
C GLU A 58 -25.08 -0.96 4.69
N LEU A 59 -24.02 -0.38 5.27
CA LEU A 59 -23.35 -0.93 6.44
C LEU A 59 -24.28 -1.06 7.64
N THR A 60 -25.10 -0.01 7.92
CA THR A 60 -26.06 -0.06 9.03
C THR A 60 -27.20 -1.04 8.76
N ASP A 61 -27.71 -1.10 7.53
CA ASP A 61 -28.80 -2.03 7.17
C ASP A 61 -28.33 -3.48 7.37
N ILE A 62 -27.10 -3.81 6.94
CA ILE A 62 -26.51 -5.14 7.16
C ILE A 62 -26.31 -5.41 8.64
N THR A 63 -25.80 -4.46 9.42
CA THR A 63 -25.59 -4.66 10.88
C THR A 63 -26.89 -4.81 11.62
N ILE A 64 -27.96 -4.11 11.22
CA ILE A 64 -29.31 -4.23 11.80
C ILE A 64 -29.93 -5.60 11.43
N ALA A 65 -29.87 -6.00 10.17
CA ALA A 65 -30.36 -7.29 9.70
C ALA A 65 -29.73 -8.47 10.45
N HIS A 66 -28.46 -8.30 10.84
CA HIS A 66 -27.73 -9.28 11.64
C HIS A 66 -27.60 -8.90 13.13
N GLY A 67 -28.50 -8.07 13.65
CA GLY A 67 -28.43 -7.53 15.02
C GLY A 67 -28.27 -8.57 16.13
N LYS A 68 -28.89 -9.75 16.00
CA LYS A 68 -28.68 -10.88 16.92
C LYS A 68 -27.24 -11.41 16.93
N LYS A 69 -26.47 -11.18 15.85
CA LYS A 69 -25.07 -11.58 15.69
C LYS A 69 -24.09 -10.50 16.13
N SER A 70 -24.53 -9.25 16.32
CA SER A 70 -23.66 -8.08 16.59
C SER A 70 -22.71 -8.30 17.76
N LYS A 71 -23.18 -8.91 18.85
CA LYS A 71 -22.35 -9.25 20.01
C LYS A 71 -21.22 -10.22 19.64
N HIS A 72 -21.53 -11.23 18.84
CA HIS A 72 -20.57 -12.25 18.42
C HIS A 72 -19.59 -11.73 17.37
N LEU A 73 -19.94 -10.63 16.68
CA LEU A 73 -19.05 -9.91 15.73
C LEU A 73 -18.17 -8.87 16.45
N GLY A 74 -18.35 -8.66 17.75
CA GLY A 74 -17.58 -7.69 18.53
C GLY A 74 -18.08 -6.25 18.41
N PHE A 75 -19.28 -6.00 17.88
CA PHE A 75 -19.81 -4.65 17.68
C PHE A 75 -20.44 -4.05 18.96
N GLY A 76 -20.51 -4.83 20.06
CA GLY A 76 -21.15 -4.43 21.30
C GLY A 76 -22.61 -4.85 21.37
N HIS A 77 -23.32 -4.32 22.40
CA HIS A 77 -24.69 -4.72 22.70
C HIS A 77 -25.75 -3.76 22.09
N GLN A 78 -25.33 -2.53 21.77
CA GLN A 78 -26.25 -1.51 21.25
C GLN A 78 -26.40 -1.64 19.74
N PRO A 79 -27.61 -1.46 19.20
CA PRO A 79 -27.82 -1.38 17.76
C PRO A 79 -26.98 -0.26 17.15
N ILE A 80 -26.32 -0.55 16.03
CA ILE A 80 -25.53 0.44 15.31
C ILE A 80 -26.46 1.17 14.34
N ASN A 81 -26.54 2.49 14.48
CA ASN A 81 -27.31 3.31 13.56
C ASN A 81 -26.41 4.28 12.78
N ARG A 82 -26.93 4.77 11.66
CA ARG A 82 -26.21 5.65 10.73
C ARG A 82 -25.74 6.96 11.39
N GLN A 83 -26.57 7.56 12.26
CA GLN A 83 -26.21 8.81 12.92
C GLN A 83 -25.03 8.63 13.86
N MET A 84 -25.03 7.54 14.63
CA MET A 84 -23.93 7.17 15.53
C MET A 84 -22.61 7.00 14.77
N LEU A 85 -22.60 6.27 13.64
CA LEU A 85 -21.40 6.08 12.80
C LEU A 85 -20.95 7.39 12.16
N SER A 86 -21.87 8.17 11.59
CA SER A 86 -21.56 9.45 10.98
C SER A 86 -20.95 10.43 11.98
N LYS A 87 -21.54 10.53 13.20
CA LYS A 87 -21.02 11.35 14.28
C LYS A 87 -19.64 10.89 14.73
N ALA A 88 -19.43 9.56 14.86
CA ALA A 88 -18.13 9.00 15.23
C ALA A 88 -17.06 9.29 14.16
N ASN A 89 -17.36 9.11 12.88
CA ASN A 89 -16.47 9.44 11.78
C ASN A 89 -16.07 10.94 11.76
N SER A 90 -17.00 11.83 12.09
CA SER A 90 -16.74 13.28 12.01
C SER A 90 -15.99 13.83 13.22
N LEU A 91 -16.20 13.28 14.43
CA LEU A 91 -15.76 13.90 15.68
C LEU A 91 -14.65 13.16 16.42
N ARG A 92 -14.43 11.86 16.19
CA ARG A 92 -13.33 11.11 16.80
C ARG A 92 -12.00 11.51 16.17
N ASP A 93 -10.97 11.64 17.00
CA ASP A 93 -9.64 12.02 16.52
C ASP A 93 -9.05 10.94 15.60
N HIS A 94 -8.85 11.26 14.32
CA HIS A 94 -8.31 10.34 13.32
C HIS A 94 -6.90 9.85 13.68
N ARG A 95 -6.12 10.65 14.47
CA ARG A 95 -4.75 10.29 14.86
C ARG A 95 -4.68 9.02 15.71
N ILE A 96 -5.75 8.67 16.41
CA ILE A 96 -5.88 7.40 17.15
C ILE A 96 -5.78 6.22 16.15
N PHE A 97 -6.50 6.31 15.05
CA PHE A 97 -6.50 5.29 14.00
C PHE A 97 -5.19 5.31 13.20
N GLU A 98 -4.62 6.49 12.97
CA GLU A 98 -3.32 6.67 12.32
C GLU A 98 -2.20 5.98 13.10
N GLU A 99 -2.06 6.28 14.40
CA GLU A 99 -1.04 5.67 15.25
C GLU A 99 -1.22 4.14 15.33
N PHE A 100 -2.47 3.68 15.39
CA PHE A 100 -2.74 2.24 15.39
C PHE A 100 -2.44 1.60 14.02
N ALA A 101 -2.67 2.30 12.93
CA ALA A 101 -2.29 1.84 11.59
C ALA A 101 -0.77 1.65 11.46
N PHE A 102 0.04 2.63 11.91
CA PHE A 102 1.49 2.48 11.94
C PHE A 102 1.97 1.35 12.85
N TYR A 103 1.30 1.13 13.98
CA TYR A 103 1.58 -0.02 14.82
C TYR A 103 1.28 -1.35 14.11
N MET A 104 0.16 -1.46 13.40
CA MET A 104 -0.17 -2.65 12.60
C MET A 104 0.82 -2.87 11.45
N VAL A 105 1.27 -1.80 10.81
CA VAL A 105 2.34 -1.82 9.80
C VAL A 105 3.61 -2.44 10.40
N SER A 106 4.05 -1.98 11.57
CA SER A 106 5.28 -2.50 12.20
C SER A 106 5.18 -3.99 12.53
N ILE A 107 4.02 -4.48 12.96
CA ILE A 107 3.80 -5.91 13.19
C ILE A 107 3.85 -6.69 11.87
N ALA A 108 3.15 -6.21 10.85
CA ALA A 108 3.09 -6.89 9.56
C ALA A 108 4.48 -7.02 8.92
N GLN A 109 5.29 -5.95 9.00
CA GLN A 109 6.67 -5.96 8.53
C GLN A 109 7.54 -6.98 9.30
N ALA A 110 7.46 -6.96 10.65
CA ALA A 110 8.28 -7.86 11.47
C ALA A 110 8.00 -9.35 11.22
N ARG A 111 6.79 -9.69 10.75
CA ARG A 111 6.37 -11.07 10.49
C ARG A 111 6.59 -11.51 9.05
N ARG A 112 6.44 -10.60 8.09
CA ARG A 112 6.39 -10.95 6.67
C ARG A 112 7.76 -10.84 6.00
N ILE A 113 8.70 -11.72 6.37
CA ILE A 113 9.96 -11.88 5.65
C ILE A 113 9.75 -12.95 4.58
N THR A 114 9.59 -12.54 3.32
CA THR A 114 9.46 -13.49 2.21
C THR A 114 10.83 -14.06 1.86
N LYS A 115 10.93 -15.39 1.75
CA LYS A 115 12.16 -16.09 1.40
C LYS A 115 12.48 -16.07 -0.12
N GLU A 116 11.56 -15.56 -0.93
CA GLU A 116 11.65 -15.63 -2.40
C GLU A 116 12.41 -14.48 -3.05
N PHE A 117 12.87 -13.50 -2.28
CA PHE A 117 13.62 -12.39 -2.82
C PHE A 117 15.10 -12.71 -2.83
N GLU A 118 15.69 -12.90 -4.02
CA GLU A 118 17.09 -13.30 -4.19
C GLU A 118 18.11 -12.22 -3.78
N LEU A 119 17.66 -10.95 -3.72
CA LEU A 119 18.53 -9.83 -3.38
C LEU A 119 18.53 -9.57 -1.87
N HIS A 120 19.73 -9.51 -1.28
CA HIS A 120 19.91 -9.14 0.12
C HIS A 120 19.96 -7.61 0.26
N GLY A 121 19.10 -7.04 1.09
CA GLY A 121 19.07 -5.60 1.34
C GLY A 121 17.69 -5.09 1.71
N ARG A 122 17.59 -3.77 1.89
CA ARG A 122 16.33 -3.06 2.10
C ARG A 122 15.96 -2.32 0.83
N PHE A 123 14.83 -2.67 0.26
CA PHE A 123 14.36 -2.13 -1.00
C PHE A 123 12.96 -1.52 -0.81
N TYR A 124 12.84 -0.25 -1.12
CA TYR A 124 11.59 0.49 -0.96
C TYR A 124 11.13 1.06 -2.29
N ALA A 125 9.86 0.88 -2.62
CA ALA A 125 9.23 1.57 -3.73
C ALA A 125 8.42 2.76 -3.21
N ILE A 126 8.61 3.92 -3.82
CA ILE A 126 7.93 5.17 -3.46
C ILE A 126 7.06 5.60 -4.62
N ASP A 127 5.78 5.82 -4.33
CA ASP A 127 4.83 6.35 -5.29
C ASP A 127 3.68 7.06 -4.57
N SER A 128 2.80 7.70 -5.33
CA SER A 128 1.60 8.33 -4.81
C SER A 128 0.37 7.98 -5.64
N THR A 129 -0.78 8.06 -4.99
CA THR A 129 -2.04 7.90 -5.71
C THR A 129 -3.00 9.02 -5.37
N THR A 130 -3.68 9.56 -6.38
CA THR A 130 -4.75 10.55 -6.20
C THR A 130 -6.08 9.82 -6.12
N ILE A 131 -6.92 10.25 -5.19
CA ILE A 131 -8.31 9.85 -5.05
C ILE A 131 -9.15 11.08 -5.34
N ASP A 132 -9.84 11.05 -6.48
CA ASP A 132 -10.72 12.14 -6.89
C ASP A 132 -11.96 12.16 -5.99
N LEU A 133 -12.35 13.36 -5.57
CA LEU A 133 -13.49 13.63 -4.70
C LEU A 133 -14.49 14.53 -5.40
N CYS A 134 -15.77 14.36 -5.10
CA CYS A 134 -16.81 15.27 -5.61
C CYS A 134 -16.64 16.65 -4.98
N MET A 135 -16.37 17.66 -5.78
CA MET A 135 -16.07 19.02 -5.32
C MET A 135 -17.23 19.66 -4.54
N SER A 136 -18.48 19.39 -4.92
CA SER A 136 -19.65 19.93 -4.21
C SER A 136 -19.78 19.42 -2.78
N VAL A 137 -19.22 18.22 -2.49
CA VAL A 137 -19.28 17.56 -1.20
C VAL A 137 -17.99 17.79 -0.39
N PHE A 138 -16.82 17.70 -1.04
CA PHE A 138 -15.50 17.73 -0.38
C PHE A 138 -14.75 19.05 -0.66
N ARG A 139 -15.34 20.19 -0.35
CA ARG A 139 -14.75 21.53 -0.59
C ARG A 139 -13.38 21.70 0.09
N TRP A 140 -13.17 21.10 1.24
CA TRP A 140 -11.89 21.14 1.97
C TRP A 140 -10.72 20.51 1.19
N ALA A 141 -11.01 19.62 0.23
CA ALA A 141 -10.01 18.93 -0.59
C ALA A 141 -9.86 19.56 -1.99
N GLU A 142 -10.34 20.76 -2.21
CA GLU A 142 -10.21 21.48 -3.48
C GLU A 142 -8.74 21.66 -3.84
N PHE A 143 -8.34 21.28 -5.09
CA PHE A 143 -6.99 21.47 -5.60
C PHE A 143 -6.91 22.18 -6.96
N ARG A 144 -8.02 22.25 -7.68
CA ARG A 144 -8.22 23.06 -8.87
C ARG A 144 -9.62 23.65 -8.81
N SER A 145 -9.88 24.70 -9.60
CA SER A 145 -11.21 25.36 -9.65
C SER A 145 -12.38 24.42 -9.93
N THR A 146 -12.11 23.25 -10.51
CA THR A 146 -13.13 22.26 -10.91
C THR A 146 -12.90 20.86 -10.31
N LYS A 147 -11.90 20.67 -9.42
CA LYS A 147 -11.54 19.35 -8.90
C LYS A 147 -11.18 19.39 -7.43
N SER A 148 -11.70 18.43 -6.70
CA SER A 148 -11.27 18.08 -5.34
C SER A 148 -10.63 16.71 -5.31
N GLY A 149 -9.67 16.52 -4.43
CA GLY A 149 -8.99 15.24 -4.28
C GLY A 149 -7.97 15.23 -3.17
N ILE A 150 -7.68 14.04 -2.71
CA ILE A 150 -6.60 13.77 -1.78
C ILE A 150 -5.53 12.93 -2.48
N ARG A 151 -4.32 13.01 -1.95
CA ARG A 151 -3.19 12.19 -2.40
C ARG A 151 -2.64 11.39 -1.24
N ILE A 152 -2.39 10.13 -1.49
CA ILE A 152 -1.72 9.23 -0.55
C ILE A 152 -0.33 8.96 -1.11
N HIS A 153 0.69 9.51 -0.44
CA HIS A 153 2.09 9.22 -0.73
C HIS A 153 2.50 8.02 0.10
N THR A 154 3.11 7.03 -0.50
CA THR A 154 3.38 5.76 0.17
C THR A 154 4.79 5.28 -0.16
N GLN A 155 5.47 4.77 0.87
CA GLN A 155 6.68 3.98 0.76
C GLN A 155 6.32 2.53 1.10
N ILE A 156 6.57 1.61 0.19
CA ILE A 156 6.32 0.17 0.37
C ILE A 156 7.64 -0.57 0.40
N ASP A 157 7.80 -1.43 1.36
CA ASP A 157 8.88 -2.41 1.37
C ASP A 157 8.60 -3.45 0.27
N ILE A 158 9.50 -3.54 -0.71
CA ILE A 158 9.35 -4.42 -1.89
C ILE A 158 9.34 -5.89 -1.49
N VAL A 159 10.10 -6.26 -0.46
CA VAL A 159 10.24 -7.65 -0.01
C VAL A 159 9.00 -8.14 0.72
N THR A 160 8.47 -7.31 1.62
CA THR A 160 7.31 -7.68 2.45
C THR A 160 5.97 -7.28 1.84
N GLU A 161 5.97 -6.40 0.82
CA GLU A 161 4.79 -5.76 0.23
C GLU A 161 3.96 -4.95 1.23
N ILE A 162 4.55 -4.55 2.36
CA ILE A 162 3.88 -3.78 3.41
C ILE A 162 4.20 -2.29 3.25
N PRO A 163 3.20 -1.39 3.32
CA PRO A 163 3.45 0.04 3.36
C PRO A 163 4.14 0.42 4.67
N VAL A 164 5.41 0.83 4.60
CA VAL A 164 6.21 1.21 5.78
C VAL A 164 5.97 2.64 6.22
N PHE A 165 5.58 3.48 5.29
CA PHE A 165 5.20 4.86 5.52
C PHE A 165 4.09 5.27 4.54
N TYR A 166 3.16 6.09 5.01
CA TYR A 166 2.21 6.79 4.14
C TYR A 166 1.82 8.13 4.73
N ARG A 167 1.45 9.07 3.85
CA ARG A 167 0.96 10.39 4.23
C ARG A 167 -0.20 10.81 3.34
N ILE A 168 -1.27 11.28 3.96
CA ILE A 168 -2.46 11.78 3.28
C ILE A 168 -2.34 13.29 3.15
N THR A 169 -2.42 13.82 1.94
CA THR A 169 -2.37 15.26 1.65
C THR A 169 -3.50 15.69 0.72
N ASN A 170 -3.69 17.00 0.59
CA ASN A 170 -4.46 17.54 -0.52
C ASN A 170 -3.72 17.24 -1.84
N ALA A 171 -4.47 16.99 -2.93
CA ALA A 171 -3.91 16.68 -4.24
C ALA A 171 -3.09 17.83 -4.88
N LYS A 172 -3.05 19.02 -4.28
CA LYS A 172 -2.14 20.13 -4.66
C LYS A 172 -0.67 19.79 -4.50
N VAL A 173 -0.34 18.90 -3.57
CA VAL A 173 1.05 18.56 -3.28
C VAL A 173 1.61 17.71 -4.40
N HIS A 174 2.69 18.19 -5.04
CA HIS A 174 3.39 17.44 -6.08
C HIS A 174 4.18 16.27 -5.50
N ASP A 175 4.25 15.16 -6.22
CA ASP A 175 4.89 13.92 -5.78
C ASP A 175 6.35 14.12 -5.38
N VAL A 176 7.11 14.90 -6.15
CA VAL A 176 8.52 15.18 -5.88
C VAL A 176 8.74 15.82 -4.50
N ASN A 177 7.78 16.61 -3.99
CA ASN A 177 7.90 17.23 -2.67
C ASN A 177 7.76 16.22 -1.53
N SER A 178 7.15 15.08 -1.77
CA SER A 178 7.04 14.03 -0.76
C SER A 178 8.38 13.35 -0.45
N MET A 179 9.36 13.47 -1.34
CA MET A 179 10.72 12.96 -1.08
C MET A 179 11.35 13.57 0.18
N ASP A 180 10.92 14.76 0.57
CA ASP A 180 11.43 15.44 1.76
C ASP A 180 10.82 14.91 3.08
N TRP A 181 9.83 14.03 3.01
CA TRP A 181 9.14 13.48 4.20
C TRP A 181 9.60 12.08 4.58
N PHE A 182 10.22 11.37 3.64
CA PHE A 182 10.71 10.03 3.90
C PHE A 182 12.01 10.07 4.70
N THR A 183 12.15 9.15 5.64
CA THR A 183 13.42 8.93 6.32
C THR A 183 14.22 7.94 5.49
N TYR A 184 15.35 8.41 4.98
CA TYR A 184 16.26 7.56 4.21
C TYR A 184 17.20 6.80 5.14
N GLU A 185 17.32 5.50 4.94
CA GLU A 185 18.19 4.62 5.72
C GLU A 185 19.49 4.38 4.94
N PRO A 186 20.67 4.47 5.57
CA PRO A 186 21.93 4.11 4.91
C PRO A 186 21.86 2.68 4.35
N LEU A 187 22.47 2.49 3.18
CA LEU A 187 22.51 1.22 2.43
C LEU A 187 21.15 0.70 1.91
N ALA A 188 20.04 1.35 2.21
CA ALA A 188 18.75 1.02 1.63
C ALA A 188 18.63 1.61 0.22
N CYS A 189 17.89 0.93 -0.66
CA CYS A 189 17.66 1.34 -2.04
C CYS A 189 16.19 1.76 -2.25
N TYR A 190 16.00 2.96 -2.79
CA TYR A 190 14.70 3.58 -3.00
C TYR A 190 14.38 3.67 -4.48
N VAL A 191 13.28 3.08 -4.91
CA VAL A 191 12.84 3.02 -6.31
C VAL A 191 11.73 4.03 -6.54
N PHE A 192 11.94 4.94 -7.49
CA PHE A 192 11.04 6.06 -7.79
C PHE A 192 10.53 6.03 -9.23
N ASP A 193 9.32 6.50 -9.47
CA ASP A 193 8.87 6.82 -10.82
C ASP A 193 9.53 8.11 -11.34
N ARG A 194 9.52 8.29 -12.65
CA ARG A 194 10.07 9.50 -13.34
C ARG A 194 9.47 10.83 -12.84
N GLY A 195 8.29 10.81 -12.22
CA GLY A 195 7.65 11.97 -11.60
C GLY A 195 8.46 12.58 -10.47
N TYR A 196 9.29 11.77 -9.82
CA TYR A 196 10.16 12.16 -8.71
C TYR A 196 11.55 12.65 -9.14
N PHE A 197 11.81 12.80 -10.44
CA PHE A 197 13.12 13.17 -10.94
C PHE A 197 13.50 14.59 -10.54
N ASP A 198 14.34 14.71 -9.53
CA ASP A 198 14.93 15.95 -8.99
C ASP A 198 16.37 15.67 -8.55
N LEU A 199 17.33 16.20 -9.30
CA LEU A 199 18.75 15.91 -9.08
C LEU A 199 19.26 16.32 -7.69
N ALA A 200 18.78 17.44 -7.15
CA ALA A 200 19.22 17.89 -5.82
C ALA A 200 18.70 16.95 -4.72
N ARG A 201 17.48 16.45 -4.83
CA ARG A 201 16.92 15.46 -3.89
C ARG A 201 17.59 14.10 -4.02
N LEU A 202 17.86 13.66 -5.25
CA LEU A 202 18.62 12.42 -5.50
C LEU A 202 20.05 12.52 -4.94
N TYR A 203 20.69 13.68 -5.06
CA TYR A 203 22.01 13.89 -4.46
C TYR A 203 21.96 13.83 -2.93
N ARG A 204 20.93 14.37 -2.30
CA ARG A 204 20.77 14.24 -0.84
C ARG A 204 20.65 12.78 -0.40
N ILE A 205 19.92 11.93 -1.14
CA ILE A 205 19.85 10.50 -0.87
C ILE A 205 21.25 9.87 -0.93
N ASN A 206 22.04 10.23 -1.93
CA ASN A 206 23.42 9.78 -2.06
C ASN A 206 24.29 10.21 -0.89
N VAL A 207 24.20 11.47 -0.45
CA VAL A 207 24.95 12.01 0.70
C VAL A 207 24.56 11.29 2.00
N PHE A 208 23.30 10.86 2.15
CA PHE A 208 22.85 10.03 3.27
C PHE A 208 23.43 8.61 3.27
N GLY A 209 24.14 8.21 2.22
CA GLY A 209 24.64 6.84 2.07
C GLY A 209 23.55 5.84 1.67
N ALA A 210 22.43 6.31 1.15
CA ALA A 210 21.36 5.50 0.61
C ALA A 210 21.44 5.44 -0.92
N PHE A 211 20.80 4.44 -1.51
CA PHE A 211 20.75 4.23 -2.94
C PHE A 211 19.39 4.62 -3.51
N PHE A 212 19.38 4.98 -4.79
CA PHE A 212 18.14 5.22 -5.52
C PHE A 212 18.17 4.56 -6.90
N ILE A 213 17.00 4.25 -7.42
CA ILE A 213 16.76 3.86 -8.81
C ILE A 213 15.61 4.71 -9.32
N ILE A 214 15.83 5.43 -10.43
CA ILE A 214 14.81 6.28 -11.02
C ILE A 214 14.84 6.19 -12.55
N ARG A 215 13.67 6.29 -13.16
CA ARG A 215 13.57 6.33 -14.63
C ARG A 215 13.90 7.70 -15.16
N GLU A 216 14.63 7.74 -16.28
CA GLU A 216 15.01 8.97 -16.98
C GLU A 216 13.82 9.87 -17.29
N LYS A 217 14.02 11.18 -17.10
CA LYS A 217 13.07 12.22 -17.49
C LYS A 217 13.81 13.32 -18.28
N GLY A 218 13.35 13.61 -19.50
CA GLY A 218 13.77 14.78 -20.25
C GLY A 218 15.13 14.70 -20.94
N ARG A 219 15.82 13.56 -20.95
CA ARG A 219 17.11 13.34 -21.62
C ARG A 219 18.13 14.44 -21.30
N PRO A 220 18.60 14.58 -20.08
CA PRO A 220 19.58 15.60 -19.71
C PRO A 220 20.89 15.34 -20.46
N ALA A 221 21.59 16.42 -20.83
CA ALA A 221 22.91 16.32 -21.48
C ALA A 221 23.95 15.79 -20.48
N TYR A 222 24.75 14.84 -20.90
CA TYR A 222 25.79 14.18 -20.10
C TYR A 222 27.02 13.82 -20.94
N GLU A 223 28.14 13.61 -20.30
CA GLU A 223 29.33 12.95 -20.81
C GLU A 223 29.49 11.57 -20.18
N ILE A 224 30.06 10.63 -20.93
CA ILE A 224 30.39 9.30 -20.41
C ILE A 224 31.76 9.40 -19.73
N VAL A 225 31.82 9.05 -18.47
CA VAL A 225 33.06 9.03 -17.68
C VAL A 225 33.73 7.66 -17.79
N ASP A 226 32.93 6.60 -17.74
CA ASP A 226 33.36 5.21 -17.80
C ASP A 226 32.19 4.31 -18.23
N GLY A 227 32.52 3.13 -18.74
CA GLY A 227 31.54 2.11 -19.13
C GLY A 227 31.42 1.93 -20.64
N GLU A 228 31.25 0.70 -21.05
CA GLU A 228 31.10 0.30 -22.44
C GLU A 228 29.61 0.10 -22.80
N SER A 229 29.33 0.23 -24.11
CA SER A 229 28.11 -0.36 -24.66
C SER A 229 28.26 -1.87 -24.58
N ILE A 230 27.44 -2.53 -23.78
CA ILE A 230 27.46 -3.98 -23.66
C ILE A 230 27.03 -4.55 -25.00
N LEU A 231 27.96 -5.22 -25.68
CA LEU A 231 27.69 -5.93 -26.92
C LEU A 231 26.70 -7.06 -26.66
N GLU A 232 25.83 -7.29 -27.61
CA GLU A 232 24.76 -8.28 -27.70
C GLU A 232 24.92 -9.52 -26.81
N GLY A 233 23.92 -9.83 -26.01
CA GLY A 233 23.68 -11.18 -25.51
C GLY A 233 23.53 -11.37 -24.01
N THR A 234 23.73 -10.37 -23.16
CA THR A 234 23.65 -10.57 -21.71
C THR A 234 22.45 -9.84 -21.12
N ASP A 235 21.40 -10.62 -20.81
CA ASP A 235 20.33 -10.22 -19.87
C ASP A 235 19.50 -8.97 -20.25
N ASN A 236 19.36 -8.67 -21.54
CA ASN A 236 18.61 -7.50 -22.05
C ASN A 236 19.17 -6.12 -21.61
N VAL A 237 20.37 -6.07 -21.07
CA VAL A 237 21.07 -4.82 -20.76
C VAL A 237 21.80 -4.33 -22.02
N LEU A 238 21.39 -3.16 -22.51
CA LEU A 238 21.97 -2.58 -23.74
C LEU A 238 23.16 -1.67 -23.44
N LYS A 239 23.13 -0.95 -22.31
CA LYS A 239 24.21 -0.04 -21.88
C LYS A 239 24.28 0.01 -20.36
N ASP A 240 25.50 0.07 -19.84
CA ASP A 240 25.79 0.30 -18.44
C ASP A 240 26.98 1.28 -18.37
N GLN A 241 26.71 2.51 -18.00
CA GLN A 241 27.61 3.64 -18.15
C GLN A 241 27.66 4.49 -16.88
N SER A 242 28.85 4.91 -16.49
CA SER A 242 29.05 5.99 -15.54
C SER A 242 29.05 7.32 -16.28
N ILE A 243 28.16 8.21 -15.92
CA ILE A 243 27.99 9.49 -16.60
C ILE A 243 28.14 10.66 -15.62
N ARG A 244 28.44 11.83 -16.18
CA ARG A 244 28.39 13.13 -15.49
C ARG A 244 27.55 14.10 -16.31
N PHE A 245 26.68 14.86 -15.65
CA PHE A 245 25.88 15.87 -16.33
C PHE A 245 26.76 17.02 -16.81
N THR A 246 26.51 17.51 -18.03
CA THR A 246 27.35 18.58 -18.65
C THR A 246 26.76 19.97 -18.46
N LYS A 247 25.44 20.13 -18.28
CA LYS A 247 24.84 21.42 -18.00
C LYS A 247 25.20 21.87 -16.59
N LYS A 248 25.72 23.10 -16.42
CA LYS A 248 26.12 23.70 -15.16
C LYS A 248 25.06 23.55 -14.05
N GLU A 249 23.81 23.87 -14.36
CA GLU A 249 22.70 23.73 -13.43
C GLU A 249 22.53 22.29 -12.90
N ASN A 250 22.71 21.28 -13.74
CA ASN A 250 22.61 19.88 -13.35
C ASN A 250 23.83 19.42 -12.54
N GLN A 251 25.04 19.93 -12.90
CA GLN A 251 26.27 19.66 -12.16
C GLN A 251 26.22 20.25 -10.73
N GLU A 252 25.67 21.45 -10.57
CA GLU A 252 25.46 22.05 -9.26
C GLU A 252 24.49 21.25 -8.38
N LYS A 253 23.42 20.68 -8.98
CA LYS A 253 22.43 19.83 -8.29
C LYS A 253 22.94 18.42 -7.99
N TYR A 254 23.75 17.85 -8.87
CA TYR A 254 24.34 16.52 -8.71
C TYR A 254 25.80 16.54 -9.19
N PRO A 255 26.74 16.91 -8.33
CA PRO A 255 28.15 17.13 -8.70
C PRO A 255 28.96 15.84 -8.94
N GLY A 256 28.40 14.67 -8.59
CA GLY A 256 29.07 13.39 -8.74
C GLY A 256 28.78 12.68 -10.06
N THR A 257 29.38 11.50 -10.22
CA THR A 257 29.02 10.56 -11.26
C THR A 257 27.74 9.80 -10.86
N ILE A 258 26.95 9.46 -11.87
CA ILE A 258 25.74 8.66 -11.73
C ILE A 258 25.80 7.51 -12.74
N ARG A 259 25.29 6.35 -12.38
CA ARG A 259 25.21 5.19 -13.27
C ARG A 259 23.95 5.28 -14.12
N ARG A 260 24.10 5.10 -15.42
CA ARG A 260 23.03 5.11 -16.42
C ARG A 260 22.93 3.74 -17.07
N ILE A 261 21.79 3.10 -16.90
CA ILE A 261 21.54 1.76 -17.44
C ILE A 261 20.44 1.86 -18.50
N VAL A 262 20.69 1.27 -19.66
CA VAL A 262 19.67 1.10 -20.73
C VAL A 262 19.30 -0.38 -20.77
N TYR A 263 18.05 -0.67 -20.47
CA TYR A 263 17.51 -2.02 -20.39
C TYR A 263 16.38 -2.18 -21.41
N TYR A 264 16.41 -3.26 -22.19
CA TYR A 264 15.33 -3.65 -23.10
C TYR A 264 14.36 -4.57 -22.36
N ALA A 265 13.08 -4.21 -22.28
CA ALA A 265 12.03 -5.05 -21.71
C ALA A 265 11.33 -5.84 -22.83
N PRO A 266 11.62 -7.13 -23.02
CA PRO A 266 11.06 -7.93 -24.12
C PRO A 266 9.53 -7.97 -24.09
N GLU A 267 8.95 -8.10 -22.90
CA GLU A 267 7.52 -8.17 -22.68
C GLU A 267 6.75 -6.89 -23.08
N LEU A 268 7.46 -5.76 -23.15
CA LEU A 268 6.90 -4.45 -23.50
C LEU A 268 7.44 -3.92 -24.85
N HIS A 269 8.31 -4.68 -25.54
CA HIS A 269 8.96 -4.33 -26.79
C HIS A 269 9.58 -2.92 -26.81
N ARG A 270 10.18 -2.49 -25.66
CA ARG A 270 10.78 -1.16 -25.55
C ARG A 270 11.93 -1.11 -24.56
N SER A 271 12.79 -0.09 -24.74
CA SER A 271 13.90 0.18 -23.82
C SER A 271 13.52 1.20 -22.76
N PHE A 272 14.07 1.01 -21.57
CA PHE A 272 14.00 1.91 -20.44
C PHE A 272 15.39 2.40 -20.08
N VAL A 273 15.48 3.64 -19.61
CA VAL A 273 16.72 4.22 -19.09
C VAL A 273 16.55 4.49 -17.61
N TYR A 274 17.45 3.94 -16.80
CA TYR A 274 17.48 4.12 -15.36
C TYR A 274 18.72 4.89 -14.95
N TYR A 275 18.57 5.78 -13.96
CA TYR A 275 19.68 6.39 -13.23
C TYR A 275 19.73 5.82 -11.81
N THR A 276 20.93 5.57 -11.33
CA THR A 276 21.18 5.07 -9.97
C THR A 276 22.55 5.50 -9.49
N ASN A 277 22.71 5.65 -8.17
CA ASN A 277 24.00 5.78 -7.52
C ASN A 277 24.51 4.44 -6.96
N ASN A 278 23.79 3.33 -7.25
CA ASN A 278 24.22 1.99 -6.84
C ASN A 278 25.11 1.37 -7.92
N PHE A 279 26.40 1.23 -7.59
CA PHE A 279 27.39 0.59 -8.45
C PHE A 279 27.70 -0.86 -8.00
N PHE A 280 27.04 -1.36 -6.96
CA PHE A 280 27.28 -2.71 -6.42
C PHE A 280 26.36 -3.75 -7.05
N LEU A 281 25.10 -3.40 -7.28
CA LEU A 281 24.11 -4.30 -7.90
C LEU A 281 24.37 -4.43 -9.41
N SER A 282 24.06 -5.59 -9.96
CA SER A 282 24.12 -5.79 -11.41
C SER A 282 23.10 -4.90 -12.13
N ALA A 283 23.33 -4.57 -13.39
CA ALA A 283 22.36 -3.81 -14.19
C ALA A 283 21.01 -4.53 -14.33
N LYS A 284 21.04 -5.87 -14.37
CA LYS A 284 19.84 -6.72 -14.38
C LYS A 284 19.05 -6.58 -13.08
N ASP A 285 19.73 -6.59 -11.92
CA ASP A 285 19.08 -6.42 -10.62
C ASP A 285 18.45 -5.04 -10.48
N ILE A 286 19.12 -3.98 -10.97
CA ILE A 286 18.55 -2.63 -11.02
C ILE A 286 17.26 -2.60 -11.84
N ALA A 287 17.24 -3.23 -13.01
CA ALA A 287 16.05 -3.32 -13.85
C ALA A 287 14.93 -4.15 -13.17
N LEU A 288 15.30 -5.25 -12.52
CA LEU A 288 14.38 -6.10 -11.77
C LEU A 288 13.76 -5.34 -10.59
N LEU A 289 14.56 -4.63 -9.80
CA LEU A 289 14.06 -3.80 -8.70
C LEU A 289 13.11 -2.72 -9.20
N TYR A 290 13.41 -2.11 -10.36
CA TYR A 290 12.49 -1.15 -10.97
C TYR A 290 11.17 -1.79 -11.39
N LYS A 291 11.18 -3.03 -11.88
CA LYS A 291 9.96 -3.80 -12.18
C LYS A 291 9.11 -4.01 -10.93
N TYR A 292 9.72 -4.30 -9.78
CA TYR A 292 9.00 -4.47 -8.51
C TYR A 292 8.36 -3.16 -7.99
N ARG A 293 8.74 -1.98 -8.48
CA ARG A 293 8.02 -0.73 -8.19
C ARG A 293 6.51 -0.85 -8.50
N TRP A 294 6.13 -1.69 -9.48
CA TRP A 294 4.73 -1.95 -9.82
C TRP A 294 3.89 -2.47 -8.64
N GLN A 295 4.50 -3.06 -7.63
CA GLN A 295 3.79 -3.52 -6.42
C GLN A 295 3.07 -2.36 -5.71
N VAL A 296 3.62 -1.14 -5.74
CA VAL A 296 2.96 0.05 -5.18
C VAL A 296 1.66 0.35 -5.94
N GLU A 297 1.68 0.21 -7.26
CA GLU A 297 0.49 0.43 -8.08
C GLU A 297 -0.58 -0.63 -7.80
N LEU A 298 -0.18 -1.89 -7.60
CA LEU A 298 -1.09 -2.97 -7.19
C LEU A 298 -1.69 -2.69 -5.81
N PHE A 299 -0.89 -2.23 -4.85
CA PHE A 299 -1.37 -1.82 -3.54
C PHE A 299 -2.39 -0.67 -3.64
N PHE A 300 -2.12 0.36 -4.45
CA PHE A 300 -3.06 1.45 -4.68
C PHE A 300 -4.35 1.00 -5.40
N LYS A 301 -4.22 0.14 -6.40
CA LYS A 301 -5.37 -0.47 -7.08
C LYS A 301 -6.24 -1.20 -6.06
N TRP A 302 -5.60 -1.95 -5.18
CA TRP A 302 -6.25 -2.70 -4.13
C TRP A 302 -6.99 -1.78 -3.13
N ILE A 303 -6.33 -0.75 -2.57
CA ILE A 303 -6.95 0.23 -1.68
C ILE A 303 -8.17 0.88 -2.35
N LYS A 304 -8.03 1.31 -3.60
CA LYS A 304 -9.12 1.97 -4.32
C LYS A 304 -10.31 1.05 -4.62
N GLN A 305 -10.07 -0.20 -4.94
CA GLN A 305 -11.12 -1.14 -5.38
C GLN A 305 -11.80 -1.86 -4.23
N HIS A 306 -11.04 -2.32 -3.25
CA HIS A 306 -11.56 -3.21 -2.21
C HIS A 306 -11.92 -2.49 -0.91
N LEU A 307 -11.29 -1.36 -0.61
CA LEU A 307 -11.56 -0.61 0.62
C LEU A 307 -12.55 0.53 0.42
N GLN A 308 -13.27 0.53 -0.70
CA GLN A 308 -14.32 1.52 -1.01
C GLN A 308 -13.84 2.98 -0.89
N VAL A 309 -12.53 3.23 -1.06
CA VAL A 309 -11.95 4.57 -0.94
C VAL A 309 -12.41 5.51 -2.07
N LYS A 310 -13.13 4.99 -3.06
CA LYS A 310 -13.84 5.79 -4.07
C LYS A 310 -15.18 6.33 -3.58
N ARG A 311 -15.75 5.76 -2.50
CA ARG A 311 -17.01 6.17 -1.88
C ARG A 311 -16.79 6.30 -0.38
N PHE A 312 -16.46 7.51 0.05
CA PHE A 312 -16.26 7.77 1.47
C PHE A 312 -17.59 7.73 2.23
N TRP A 313 -17.53 7.16 3.42
CA TRP A 313 -18.69 7.03 4.33
C TRP A 313 -18.95 8.28 5.17
N GLY A 314 -18.20 9.35 4.93
CA GLY A 314 -18.36 10.66 5.54
C GLY A 314 -17.66 11.73 4.71
N GLU A 315 -18.13 12.97 4.83
CA GLU A 315 -17.72 14.09 3.99
C GLU A 315 -16.63 14.95 4.62
N SER A 316 -16.45 14.86 5.94
CA SER A 316 -15.40 15.60 6.65
C SER A 316 -14.02 15.03 6.37
N GLU A 317 -13.00 15.89 6.41
CA GLU A 317 -11.59 15.45 6.30
C GLU A 317 -11.26 14.36 7.32
N ASN A 318 -11.76 14.52 8.55
CA ASN A 318 -11.57 13.55 9.62
C ASN A 318 -12.15 12.17 9.27
N ALA A 319 -13.38 12.12 8.73
CA ALA A 319 -14.02 10.88 8.32
C ALA A 319 -13.24 10.16 7.20
N VAL A 320 -12.75 10.92 6.21
CA VAL A 320 -11.94 10.41 5.11
C VAL A 320 -10.63 9.83 5.64
N ARG A 321 -9.94 10.54 6.54
CA ARG A 321 -8.69 10.07 7.17
C ARG A 321 -8.91 8.79 7.96
N ILE A 322 -9.94 8.73 8.81
CA ILE A 322 -10.30 7.52 9.57
C ILE A 322 -10.48 6.33 8.62
N GLN A 323 -11.27 6.51 7.56
CA GLN A 323 -11.56 5.41 6.62
C GLN A 323 -10.29 4.89 5.94
N ILE A 324 -9.36 5.77 5.57
CA ILE A 324 -8.07 5.37 4.97
C ILE A 324 -7.19 4.64 5.99
N HIS A 325 -7.09 5.15 7.23
CA HIS A 325 -6.30 4.49 8.27
C HIS A 325 -6.86 3.09 8.59
N VAL A 326 -8.20 2.97 8.70
CA VAL A 326 -8.85 1.67 8.89
C VAL A 326 -8.60 0.73 7.71
N ALA A 327 -8.53 1.25 6.49
CA ALA A 327 -8.18 0.49 5.31
C ALA A 327 -6.78 -0.14 5.42
N ILE A 328 -5.80 0.65 5.83
CA ILE A 328 -4.43 0.18 6.02
C ILE A 328 -4.34 -0.82 7.19
N ILE A 329 -5.06 -0.58 8.29
CA ILE A 329 -5.17 -1.55 9.39
C ILE A 329 -5.72 -2.89 8.88
N THR A 330 -6.78 -2.85 8.08
CA THR A 330 -7.40 -4.05 7.49
C THR A 330 -6.42 -4.80 6.59
N TYR A 331 -5.71 -4.08 5.72
CA TYR A 331 -4.67 -4.68 4.86
C TYR A 331 -3.59 -5.39 5.68
N CYS A 332 -2.99 -4.68 6.64
CA CYS A 332 -1.94 -5.24 7.49
C CYS A 332 -2.45 -6.45 8.29
N LEU A 333 -3.69 -6.41 8.79
CA LEU A 333 -4.29 -7.53 9.50
C LEU A 333 -4.40 -8.77 8.62
N ILE A 334 -4.89 -8.62 7.38
CA ILE A 334 -4.99 -9.75 6.46
C ILE A 334 -3.60 -10.28 6.05
N ALA A 335 -2.62 -9.39 5.88
CA ALA A 335 -1.23 -9.79 5.62
C ALA A 335 -0.62 -10.58 6.79
N ILE A 336 -0.93 -10.19 8.02
CA ILE A 336 -0.53 -10.93 9.24
C ILE A 336 -1.18 -12.31 9.27
N ILE A 337 -2.48 -12.41 9.00
CA ILE A 337 -3.22 -13.67 8.96
C ILE A 337 -2.66 -14.61 7.88
N GLU A 338 -2.41 -14.08 6.69
CA GLU A 338 -1.82 -14.84 5.58
C GLU A 338 -0.48 -15.46 5.98
N HIS A 339 0.39 -14.65 6.59
CA HIS A 339 1.70 -15.10 7.05
C HIS A 339 1.60 -16.10 8.21
N ASP A 340 0.87 -15.77 9.29
CA ASP A 340 0.80 -16.58 10.52
C ASP A 340 0.16 -17.95 10.27
N LEU A 341 -0.82 -18.01 9.37
CA LEU A 341 -1.47 -19.26 8.97
C LEU A 341 -0.78 -19.96 7.79
N LYS A 342 0.32 -19.40 7.26
CA LYS A 342 1.10 -19.95 6.14
C LYS A 342 0.23 -20.30 4.92
N ILE A 343 -0.63 -19.36 4.52
CA ILE A 343 -1.66 -19.62 3.51
C ILE A 343 -1.05 -19.71 2.10
N GLY A 344 0.01 -18.94 1.82
CA GLY A 344 0.69 -18.94 0.51
C GLY A 344 -0.15 -18.39 -0.64
N ARG A 345 -1.11 -17.50 -0.35
CA ARG A 345 -1.94 -16.81 -1.34
C ARG A 345 -1.70 -15.30 -1.27
N PRO A 346 -1.87 -14.57 -2.39
CA PRO A 346 -1.80 -13.11 -2.35
C PRO A 346 -2.80 -12.51 -1.34
N VAL A 347 -2.38 -11.46 -0.62
CA VAL A 347 -3.19 -10.81 0.43
C VAL A 347 -4.59 -10.42 -0.07
N PHE A 348 -4.70 -9.93 -1.32
CA PHE A 348 -5.98 -9.53 -1.91
C PHE A 348 -6.94 -10.71 -2.13
N GLU A 349 -6.43 -11.90 -2.42
CA GLU A 349 -7.23 -13.11 -2.59
C GLU A 349 -7.78 -13.59 -1.24
N VAL A 350 -6.92 -13.65 -0.23
CA VAL A 350 -7.28 -13.97 1.16
C VAL A 350 -8.38 -13.04 1.63
N MET A 351 -8.23 -11.73 1.42
CA MET A 351 -9.22 -10.76 1.84
C MET A 351 -10.55 -10.92 1.12
N ARG A 352 -10.53 -11.20 -0.19
CA ARG A 352 -11.75 -11.43 -0.97
C ARG A 352 -12.54 -12.63 -0.44
N ILE A 353 -11.85 -13.74 -0.14
CA ILE A 353 -12.45 -14.93 0.44
C ILE A 353 -13.03 -14.64 1.81
N LEU A 354 -12.22 -14.07 2.72
CA LEU A 354 -12.65 -13.78 4.08
C LEU A 354 -13.78 -12.74 4.13
N GLY A 355 -13.75 -11.75 3.25
CA GLY A 355 -14.81 -10.75 3.16
C GLY A 355 -16.16 -11.35 2.75
N LYS A 356 -16.17 -12.26 1.77
CA LYS A 356 -17.41 -12.96 1.34
C LYS A 356 -17.92 -13.94 2.39
N SER A 357 -17.04 -14.48 3.22
CA SER A 357 -17.39 -15.45 4.27
C SER A 357 -17.51 -14.79 5.67
N ALA A 358 -17.44 -13.46 5.78
CA ALA A 358 -17.36 -12.75 7.08
C ALA A 358 -18.47 -13.14 8.08
N LEU A 359 -19.65 -13.49 7.60
CA LEU A 359 -20.84 -13.85 8.39
C LEU A 359 -21.09 -15.36 8.45
N THR A 360 -20.22 -16.20 7.91
CA THR A 360 -20.27 -17.66 8.09
C THR A 360 -19.50 -18.08 9.33
N THR A 361 -19.66 -19.33 9.75
CA THR A 361 -18.97 -19.91 10.92
C THR A 361 -17.88 -20.90 10.52
N ASP A 362 -17.44 -20.84 9.28
CA ASP A 362 -16.37 -21.68 8.79
C ASP A 362 -15.05 -21.33 9.46
N SER A 363 -14.12 -22.25 9.53
CA SER A 363 -12.75 -21.97 9.96
C SER A 363 -12.00 -21.18 8.89
N ILE A 364 -11.28 -20.12 9.27
CA ILE A 364 -10.39 -19.38 8.34
C ILE A 364 -9.43 -20.34 7.64
N GLN A 365 -8.88 -21.31 8.36
CA GLN A 365 -7.94 -22.28 7.81
C GLN A 365 -8.60 -23.15 6.73
N ASP A 366 -9.85 -23.57 6.92
CA ASP A 366 -10.55 -24.42 5.95
C ASP A 366 -10.96 -23.64 4.70
N LEU A 367 -11.37 -22.38 4.85
CA LEU A 367 -11.69 -21.48 3.75
C LEU A 367 -10.48 -21.19 2.84
N LEU A 368 -9.29 -21.13 3.44
CA LEU A 368 -8.07 -20.70 2.76
C LEU A 368 -7.15 -21.86 2.37
N LYS A 369 -7.48 -23.09 2.72
CA LYS A 369 -6.76 -24.27 2.22
C LYS A 369 -6.72 -24.23 0.69
N PRO A 370 -5.56 -24.50 0.05
CA PRO A 370 -5.52 -24.73 -1.38
C PRO A 370 -6.48 -25.88 -1.68
N LEU A 371 -7.30 -25.73 -2.70
CA LEU A 371 -8.04 -26.87 -3.26
C LEU A 371 -6.97 -27.91 -3.57
N ARG A 372 -6.97 -29.04 -2.86
CA ARG A 372 -6.23 -30.21 -3.31
C ARG A 372 -6.71 -30.43 -4.72
N GLN A 373 -5.84 -30.18 -5.70
CA GLN A 373 -6.02 -30.77 -7.00
C GLN A 373 -6.20 -32.26 -6.69
N LYS A 374 -7.42 -32.77 -6.81
CA LYS A 374 -7.58 -34.18 -7.06
C LYS A 374 -6.59 -34.44 -8.19
N ALA A 375 -5.68 -35.36 -7.96
CA ALA A 375 -4.92 -35.98 -9.01
C ALA A 375 -5.99 -36.65 -9.91
N GLU A 376 -6.55 -35.89 -10.78
CA GLU A 376 -7.26 -36.41 -11.96
C GLU A 376 -6.16 -36.74 -12.92
N GLU A 377 -6.07 -38.06 -13.13
CA GLU A 377 -5.38 -38.66 -14.24
C GLU A 377 -5.55 -37.76 -15.47
N THR A 378 -4.44 -37.30 -15.99
CA THR A 378 -4.18 -36.93 -17.39
C THR A 378 -5.40 -36.60 -18.24
N ASP A 379 -5.70 -35.33 -18.38
CA ASP A 379 -6.22 -34.79 -19.63
C ASP A 379 -5.46 -33.53 -20.01
N ASP A 380 -4.63 -33.67 -21.05
CA ASP A 380 -3.79 -32.65 -21.68
C ASP A 380 -4.67 -31.57 -22.32
N ARG A 381 -5.18 -30.62 -21.52
CA ARG A 381 -5.73 -29.35 -22.00
C ARG A 381 -5.16 -28.20 -21.23
N GLN A 382 -4.02 -27.77 -21.68
CA GLN A 382 -3.45 -26.46 -21.33
C GLN A 382 -4.44 -25.35 -21.71
N LEU A 383 -5.12 -24.81 -20.70
CA LEU A 383 -5.85 -23.56 -20.87
C LEU A 383 -4.85 -22.41 -20.91
N HIS A 384 -4.47 -21.99 -22.11
CA HIS A 384 -3.82 -20.71 -22.34
C HIS A 384 -4.82 -19.59 -22.01
N ILE A 385 -4.59 -18.88 -20.91
CA ILE A 385 -5.27 -17.62 -20.63
C ILE A 385 -4.50 -16.51 -21.30
N ASP A 386 -4.95 -16.09 -22.47
CA ASP A 386 -4.48 -14.88 -23.13
C ASP A 386 -4.98 -13.64 -22.37
N PHE A 387 -4.08 -12.98 -21.68
CA PHE A 387 -4.35 -11.65 -21.14
C PHE A 387 -4.25 -10.62 -22.27
N LYS A 388 -5.38 -10.23 -22.86
CA LYS A 388 -5.46 -9.01 -23.67
C LYS A 388 -5.51 -7.80 -22.72
N PHE A 389 -4.52 -6.95 -22.84
CA PHE A 389 -4.48 -5.64 -22.23
C PHE A 389 -4.90 -4.63 -23.29
N ASP A 390 -6.05 -3.96 -23.07
CA ASP A 390 -6.44 -2.72 -23.75
C ASP A 390 -5.75 -1.50 -23.14
#